data_4a79d398179e2341a6a80b66246e8b5b
#
_entry.id   4a79d398179e2341a6a80b66246e8b5b
#
_cell.length_a   1.000
_cell.length_b   1.000
_cell.length_c   1.000
_cell.angle_alpha   90.00
_cell.angle_beta   90.00
_cell.angle_gamma   90.00
#
_symmetry.space_group_name_H-M   'P 1'
#
loop_
_entity.id
_entity.type
_entity.pdbx_description
1 polymer ?
#
loop_
_entity_poly.entity_id
_entity_poly.type
_entity_poly.pdbx_seq_one_letter_code
_entity_poly.pdbx_strand_id
1 'polypeptide(L)'
;MVVPRATRIGLAHVVTRVVFGLLRLPLRMMRTYRTQDRWLRLAAPISVLAQLAIFVALIICGVALIVFGQTNLTWKQAGWQAAATVTTLGTTEPVNWSSAMSSALGAFLGLVVIAVFMGYLVGLYSAFVARESLMARFAQVAGEPAWGPMILARSQALAGSPIEALDCAEWMTWMTDVRLGQQASPVLAHFRSPDPTRHWTVSMLSMLDATALASSMGLVADRASAIRCVAEGTITLAVLRRRGAAIETTNWRTERMVLDILDGSAGIDPEGARSIDDADWNMAVELLQQFDVAKRSDIESARPVFSAIRSLYIDDAMELAAELHAIKGPWSGGHSGSVDATSLDDCG
;
A
#
# COMPACT_ATOMS: atom_id res chain seq x y z
N MET A 1 -1.95 1.83 24.87
CA MET A 1 -1.73 2.28 23.51
C MET A 1 -3.07 2.81 23.00
N VAL A 2 -3.26 4.14 22.97
CA VAL A 2 -4.52 4.76 22.54
C VAL A 2 -4.45 4.79 21.01
N VAL A 3 -5.20 3.91 20.35
CA VAL A 3 -5.39 3.98 18.88
C VAL A 3 -6.34 5.14 18.62
N PRO A 4 -5.91 6.27 18.08
CA PRO A 4 -6.83 7.35 17.75
C PRO A 4 -7.76 6.85 16.65
N ARG A 5 -9.08 6.90 16.89
CA ARG A 5 -10.06 6.80 15.81
C ARG A 5 -9.63 7.80 14.74
N ALA A 6 -9.47 7.33 13.51
CA ALA A 6 -9.00 8.11 12.38
C ALA A 6 -9.82 9.42 12.27
N THR A 7 -9.28 10.50 12.82
CA THR A 7 -9.84 11.84 12.60
C THR A 7 -9.55 12.18 11.14
N ARG A 8 -10.60 12.40 10.35
CA ARG A 8 -10.56 12.60 8.89
C ARG A 8 -9.65 13.76 8.43
N ILE A 9 -9.16 14.59 9.35
CA ILE A 9 -8.34 15.78 9.05
C ILE A 9 -7.22 15.88 10.11
N GLY A 10 -6.23 15.01 10.01
CA GLY A 10 -4.99 15.17 10.79
C GLY A 10 -3.98 16.03 10.01
N LEU A 11 -3.19 16.85 10.70
CA LEU A 11 -2.10 17.65 10.11
C LEU A 11 -1.19 16.79 9.23
N ALA A 12 -0.86 15.59 9.68
CA ALA A 12 -0.08 14.60 8.93
C ALA A 12 -0.69 14.25 7.55
N HIS A 13 -2.02 14.13 7.46
CA HIS A 13 -2.72 13.87 6.19
C HIS A 13 -2.61 15.05 5.23
N VAL A 14 -2.73 16.27 5.74
CA VAL A 14 -2.62 17.50 4.93
C VAL A 14 -1.20 17.64 4.41
N VAL A 15 -0.20 17.48 5.28
CA VAL A 15 1.22 17.55 4.89
C VAL A 15 1.56 16.51 3.84
N THR A 16 1.18 15.25 4.06
CA THR A 16 1.41 14.17 3.09
C THR A 16 0.77 14.53 1.74
N ARG A 17 -0.50 14.97 1.72
CA ARG A 17 -1.21 15.34 0.49
C ARG A 17 -0.52 16.49 -0.25
N VAL A 18 -0.07 17.52 0.47
CA VAL A 18 0.62 18.69 -0.11
C VAL A 18 1.96 18.28 -0.68
N VAL A 19 2.78 17.53 0.08
CA VAL A 19 4.10 17.05 -0.38
C VAL A 19 3.96 16.18 -1.64
N PHE A 20 3.02 15.21 -1.62
CA PHE A 20 2.78 14.37 -2.80
C PHE A 20 2.20 15.16 -3.98
N GLY A 21 1.35 16.16 -3.72
CA GLY A 21 0.85 17.06 -4.75
C GLY A 21 1.97 17.82 -5.45
N LEU A 22 2.89 18.39 -4.67
CA LEU A 22 4.05 19.12 -5.19
C LEU A 22 5.02 18.19 -5.97
N LEU A 23 5.29 17.00 -5.44
CA LEU A 23 6.20 16.05 -6.06
C LEU A 23 5.62 15.37 -7.32
N ARG A 24 4.30 15.41 -7.49
CA ARG A 24 3.63 14.94 -8.73
C ARG A 24 3.71 15.94 -9.90
N LEU A 25 3.96 17.22 -9.64
CA LEU A 25 4.05 18.23 -10.71
C LEU A 25 5.08 17.90 -11.79
N PRO A 26 6.34 17.52 -11.47
CA PRO A 26 7.33 17.20 -12.47
C PRO A 26 7.10 15.85 -13.17
N LEU A 27 6.26 14.95 -12.63
CA LEU A 27 5.99 13.63 -13.24
C LEU A 27 5.41 13.74 -14.66
N ARG A 28 4.64 14.80 -14.93
CA ARG A 28 4.05 15.05 -16.26
C ARG A 28 5.10 15.28 -17.34
N MET A 29 6.32 15.69 -16.95
CA MET A 29 7.45 15.94 -17.87
C MET A 29 8.35 14.70 -18.04
N MET A 30 8.22 13.71 -17.16
CA MET A 30 9.05 12.50 -17.18
C MET A 30 8.40 11.43 -18.05
N ARG A 31 9.13 10.96 -19.10
CA ARG A 31 8.61 9.99 -20.06
C ARG A 31 8.79 8.53 -19.65
N THR A 32 9.75 8.23 -18.78
CA THR A 32 10.12 6.85 -18.43
C THR A 32 9.62 6.49 -17.03
N TYR A 33 8.94 5.35 -16.89
CA TYR A 33 8.42 4.84 -15.61
C TYR A 33 9.52 4.73 -14.53
N ARG A 34 10.71 4.20 -14.88
CA ARG A 34 11.85 4.09 -13.94
C ARG A 34 12.29 5.45 -13.37
N THR A 35 12.24 6.51 -14.15
CA THR A 35 12.58 7.87 -13.66
C THR A 35 11.49 8.41 -12.76
N GLN A 36 10.21 8.20 -13.10
CA GLN A 36 9.08 8.57 -12.27
C GLN A 36 9.11 7.81 -10.93
N ASP A 37 9.38 6.50 -10.96
CA ASP A 37 9.47 5.67 -9.77
C ASP A 37 10.61 6.12 -8.85
N ARG A 38 11.81 6.39 -9.40
CA ARG A 38 12.95 6.89 -8.62
C ARG A 38 12.65 8.22 -7.94
N TRP A 39 11.94 9.11 -8.61
CA TRP A 39 11.50 10.39 -8.04
C TRP A 39 10.47 10.19 -6.93
N LEU A 40 9.49 9.35 -7.15
CA LEU A 40 8.43 9.06 -6.16
C LEU A 40 8.94 8.29 -4.93
N ARG A 41 10.07 7.57 -5.02
CA ARG A 41 10.71 6.94 -3.85
C ARG A 41 11.10 7.94 -2.78
N LEU A 42 11.46 9.16 -3.16
CA LEU A 42 11.82 10.23 -2.23
C LEU A 42 10.58 10.87 -1.58
N ALA A 43 9.41 10.71 -2.17
CA ALA A 43 8.19 11.39 -1.73
C ALA A 43 7.77 10.98 -0.31
N ALA A 44 7.83 9.67 0.01
CA ALA A 44 7.47 9.18 1.33
C ALA A 44 8.45 9.66 2.42
N PRO A 45 9.78 9.48 2.31
CA PRO A 45 10.74 10.02 3.27
C PRO A 45 10.62 11.55 3.43
N ILE A 46 10.51 12.30 2.34
CA ILE A 46 10.36 13.76 2.38
C ILE A 46 9.08 14.16 3.13
N SER A 47 7.96 13.45 2.91
CA SER A 47 6.71 13.77 3.62
C SER A 47 6.81 13.53 5.13
N VAL A 48 7.53 12.51 5.53
CA VAL A 48 7.78 12.20 6.96
C VAL A 48 8.67 13.27 7.60
N LEU A 49 9.76 13.66 6.93
CA LEU A 49 10.64 14.75 7.42
C LEU A 49 9.92 16.09 7.44
N ALA A 50 9.07 16.39 6.46
CA ALA A 50 8.26 17.59 6.43
C ALA A 50 7.27 17.66 7.61
N GLN A 51 6.67 16.52 7.99
CA GLN A 51 5.82 16.44 9.18
C GLN A 51 6.61 16.82 10.44
N LEU A 52 7.80 16.25 10.64
CA LEU A 52 8.67 16.61 11.77
C LEU A 52 8.99 18.11 11.77
N ALA A 53 9.43 18.63 10.62
CA ALA A 53 9.79 20.04 10.49
C ALA A 53 8.62 20.98 10.84
N ILE A 54 7.40 20.63 10.41
CA ILE A 54 6.19 21.38 10.74
C ILE A 54 5.88 21.33 12.24
N PHE A 55 5.97 20.14 12.88
CA PHE A 55 5.74 20.04 14.32
C PHE A 55 6.76 20.85 15.11
N VAL A 56 8.04 20.76 14.76
CA VAL A 56 9.10 21.56 15.39
C VAL A 56 8.86 23.07 15.19
N ALA A 57 8.52 23.49 13.97
CA ALA A 57 8.22 24.88 13.66
C ALA A 57 7.01 25.41 14.46
N LEU A 58 5.95 24.61 14.63
CA LEU A 58 4.80 24.97 15.45
C LEU A 58 5.18 25.16 16.93
N ILE A 59 6.04 24.31 17.48
CA ILE A 59 6.54 24.44 18.85
C ILE A 59 7.38 25.71 18.97
N ILE A 60 8.30 25.95 18.02
CA ILE A 60 9.12 27.17 18.00
C ILE A 60 8.22 28.39 17.96
N CYS A 61 7.21 28.46 17.11
CA CYS A 61 6.26 29.56 17.03
C CYS A 61 5.50 29.76 18.34
N GLY A 62 5.03 28.66 18.96
CA GLY A 62 4.32 28.73 20.25
C GLY A 62 5.20 29.29 21.38
N VAL A 63 6.43 28.76 21.50
CA VAL A 63 7.40 29.24 22.49
C VAL A 63 7.78 30.73 22.22
N ALA A 64 8.00 31.08 20.94
CA ALA A 64 8.32 32.48 20.56
C ALA A 64 7.21 33.47 20.95
N LEU A 65 5.95 33.09 20.74
CA LEU A 65 4.79 33.90 21.17
C LEU A 65 4.75 34.10 22.68
N ILE A 66 5.02 33.03 23.44
CA ILE A 66 5.04 33.07 24.92
C ILE A 66 6.19 33.99 25.39
N VAL A 67 7.40 33.80 24.88
CA VAL A 67 8.59 34.60 25.22
C VAL A 67 8.38 36.06 24.84
N PHE A 68 7.83 36.34 23.66
CA PHE A 68 7.53 37.71 23.22
C PHE A 68 6.55 38.41 24.16
N GLY A 69 5.50 37.70 24.63
CA GLY A 69 4.53 38.26 25.56
C GLY A 69 5.06 38.48 27.01
N GLN A 70 6.14 37.80 27.39
CA GLN A 70 6.73 37.85 28.73
C GLN A 70 7.95 38.75 28.83
N THR A 71 8.47 39.22 27.69
CA THR A 71 9.71 40.00 27.62
C THR A 71 9.56 41.23 26.73
N ASN A 72 10.50 42.16 26.83
CA ASN A 72 10.59 43.30 25.92
C ASN A 72 11.45 43.01 24.67
N LEU A 73 11.63 41.74 24.33
CA LEU A 73 12.40 41.34 23.15
C LEU A 73 11.63 41.67 21.86
N THR A 74 12.37 41.97 20.82
CA THR A 74 11.78 42.06 19.47
C THR A 74 11.33 40.67 19.01
N TRP A 75 10.37 40.62 18.07
CA TRP A 75 9.90 39.36 17.48
C TRP A 75 11.04 38.46 16.94
N LYS A 76 12.08 39.08 16.35
CA LYS A 76 13.25 38.34 15.86
C LYS A 76 14.06 37.71 16.99
N GLN A 77 14.25 38.42 18.09
CA GLN A 77 14.98 37.94 19.27
C GLN A 77 14.20 36.83 20.00
N ALA A 78 12.89 36.98 20.17
CA ALA A 78 12.02 35.99 20.78
C ALA A 78 11.98 34.70 19.90
N GLY A 79 11.87 34.85 18.59
CA GLY A 79 11.94 33.73 17.65
C GLY A 79 13.28 32.98 17.66
N TRP A 80 14.39 33.73 17.71
CA TRP A 80 15.72 33.16 17.83
C TRP A 80 15.90 32.40 19.16
N GLN A 81 15.50 33.03 20.29
CA GLN A 81 15.55 32.37 21.60
C GLN A 81 14.71 31.08 21.61
N ALA A 82 13.49 31.10 21.07
CA ALA A 82 12.63 29.93 20.99
C ALA A 82 13.27 28.82 20.11
N ALA A 83 13.81 29.17 18.94
CA ALA A 83 14.49 28.24 18.07
C ALA A 83 15.71 27.62 18.73
N ALA A 84 16.58 28.46 19.35
CA ALA A 84 17.77 27.98 20.05
C ALA A 84 17.42 27.06 21.22
N THR A 85 16.32 27.32 21.89
CA THR A 85 15.82 26.49 23.00
C THR A 85 15.26 25.14 22.53
N VAL A 86 14.31 25.17 21.60
CA VAL A 86 13.64 23.95 21.10
C VAL A 86 14.61 23.02 20.39
N THR A 87 15.62 23.58 19.68
CA THR A 87 16.67 22.77 19.03
C THR A 87 17.82 22.42 19.97
N THR A 88 17.73 22.77 21.25
CA THR A 88 18.79 22.54 22.28
C THR A 88 20.14 23.18 21.94
N LEU A 89 20.15 24.24 21.11
CA LEU A 89 21.37 24.95 20.72
C LEU A 89 21.96 25.77 21.89
N GLY A 90 21.11 26.26 22.81
CA GLY A 90 21.52 26.86 24.09
C GLY A 90 22.32 28.17 24.00
N THR A 91 22.21 28.91 22.90
CA THR A 91 23.05 30.13 22.65
C THR A 91 22.47 31.40 23.23
N THR A 92 21.32 31.36 23.88
CA THR A 92 20.63 32.55 24.40
C THR A 92 20.30 32.38 25.88
N GLU A 93 20.62 33.41 26.68
CA GLU A 93 20.21 33.47 28.08
C GLU A 93 18.79 34.03 28.21
N PRO A 94 17.94 33.42 29.09
CA PRO A 94 16.61 33.96 29.36
C PRO A 94 16.70 35.32 30.06
N VAL A 95 15.83 36.26 29.64
CA VAL A 95 15.83 37.63 30.16
C VAL A 95 15.30 37.72 31.60
N ASN A 96 14.35 36.82 31.95
CA ASN A 96 13.74 36.78 33.28
C ASN A 96 13.33 35.34 33.62
N TRP A 97 12.91 35.12 34.88
CA TRP A 97 12.50 33.78 35.36
C TRP A 97 11.34 33.21 34.58
N SER A 98 10.36 34.00 34.17
CA SER A 98 9.21 33.56 33.39
C SER A 98 9.64 33.04 32.00
N SER A 99 10.52 33.76 31.31
CA SER A 99 11.08 33.32 30.02
C SER A 99 11.99 32.09 30.16
N ALA A 100 12.69 31.96 31.32
CA ALA A 100 13.49 30.76 31.61
C ALA A 100 12.61 29.50 31.70
N MET A 101 11.49 29.58 32.42
CA MET A 101 10.55 28.47 32.56
C MET A 101 9.90 28.12 31.21
N SER A 102 9.51 29.12 30.42
CA SER A 102 8.96 28.87 29.07
C SER A 102 9.98 28.25 28.13
N SER A 103 11.25 28.68 28.23
CA SER A 103 12.36 28.08 27.47
C SER A 103 12.61 26.65 27.91
N ALA A 104 12.66 26.36 29.21
CA ALA A 104 12.83 24.99 29.72
C ALA A 104 11.72 24.04 29.23
N LEU A 105 10.47 24.51 29.26
CA LEU A 105 9.33 23.76 28.72
C LEU A 105 9.47 23.53 27.20
N GLY A 106 9.90 24.57 26.47
CA GLY A 106 10.16 24.48 25.02
C GLY A 106 11.25 23.46 24.69
N ALA A 107 12.36 23.44 25.44
CA ALA A 107 13.44 22.47 25.30
C ALA A 107 12.96 21.04 25.58
N PHE A 108 12.18 20.86 26.66
CA PHE A 108 11.59 19.56 26.98
C PHE A 108 10.64 19.06 25.88
N LEU A 109 9.75 19.92 25.37
CA LEU A 109 8.84 19.58 24.29
C LEU A 109 9.59 19.24 23.00
N GLY A 110 10.65 19.97 22.66
CA GLY A 110 11.52 19.66 21.52
C GLY A 110 12.15 18.27 21.63
N LEU A 111 12.68 17.94 22.80
CA LEU A 111 13.26 16.61 23.07
C LEU A 111 12.21 15.51 22.98
N VAL A 112 11.03 15.71 23.57
CA VAL A 112 9.92 14.74 23.53
C VAL A 112 9.46 14.49 22.10
N VAL A 113 9.32 15.54 21.28
CA VAL A 113 8.92 15.40 19.87
C VAL A 113 9.94 14.56 19.08
N ILE A 114 11.24 14.83 19.26
CA ILE A 114 12.29 14.05 18.60
C ILE A 114 12.23 12.58 19.04
N ALA A 115 12.09 12.32 20.35
CA ALA A 115 12.03 10.96 20.87
C ALA A 115 10.80 10.18 20.34
N VAL A 116 9.63 10.81 20.36
CA VAL A 116 8.39 10.23 19.83
C VAL A 116 8.51 9.98 18.32
N PHE A 117 9.12 10.91 17.60
CA PHE A 117 9.30 10.78 16.16
C PHE A 117 10.28 9.65 15.79
N MET A 118 11.34 9.45 16.57
CA MET A 118 12.24 8.30 16.39
C MET A 118 11.51 6.97 16.60
N GLY A 119 10.67 6.87 17.65
CA GLY A 119 9.81 5.69 17.85
C GLY A 119 8.83 5.47 16.68
N TYR A 120 8.26 6.54 16.16
CA TYR A 120 7.39 6.48 14.99
C TYR A 120 8.13 5.99 13.74
N LEU A 121 9.36 6.48 13.48
CA LEU A 121 10.19 6.04 12.35
C LEU A 121 10.53 4.56 12.43
N VAL A 122 10.88 4.06 13.60
CA VAL A 122 11.17 2.63 13.81
C VAL A 122 9.94 1.79 13.51
N GLY A 123 8.77 2.18 14.02
CA GLY A 123 7.50 1.50 13.73
C GLY A 123 7.14 1.52 12.25
N LEU A 124 7.30 2.66 11.58
CA LEU A 124 7.06 2.83 10.16
C LEU A 124 7.98 1.95 9.31
N TYR A 125 9.28 1.92 9.63
CA TYR A 125 10.25 1.09 8.95
C TYR A 125 9.95 -0.41 9.14
N SER A 126 9.62 -0.83 10.36
CA SER A 126 9.25 -2.22 10.65
C SER A 126 8.02 -2.66 9.84
N ALA A 127 6.99 -1.82 9.76
CA ALA A 127 5.79 -2.11 8.96
C ALA A 127 6.11 -2.17 7.44
N PHE A 128 7.00 -1.29 6.96
CA PHE A 128 7.47 -1.33 5.58
C PHE A 128 8.23 -2.63 5.28
N VAL A 129 9.20 -3.01 6.12
CA VAL A 129 9.98 -4.24 5.94
C VAL A 129 9.09 -5.48 5.98
N ALA A 130 8.14 -5.56 6.92
CA ALA A 130 7.19 -6.66 6.99
C ALA A 130 6.39 -6.82 5.69
N ARG A 131 5.90 -5.70 5.13
CA ARG A 131 5.20 -5.71 3.85
C ARG A 131 6.09 -6.19 2.70
N GLU A 132 7.31 -5.66 2.58
CA GLU A 132 8.22 -5.98 1.47
C GLU A 132 8.81 -7.40 1.56
N SER A 133 8.94 -7.96 2.77
CA SER A 133 9.49 -9.31 2.94
C SER A 133 8.62 -10.38 2.30
N LEU A 134 7.28 -10.28 2.43
CA LEU A 134 6.38 -11.18 1.73
C LEU A 134 6.44 -10.97 0.22
N MET A 135 6.49 -9.71 -0.25
CA MET A 135 6.59 -9.40 -1.67
C MET A 135 7.87 -9.99 -2.30
N ALA A 136 8.99 -9.91 -1.60
CA ALA A 136 10.26 -10.46 -2.07
C ALA A 136 10.23 -11.99 -2.21
N ARG A 137 9.60 -12.69 -1.25
CA ARG A 137 9.41 -14.15 -1.33
C ARG A 137 8.42 -14.53 -2.43
N PHE A 138 7.33 -13.81 -2.53
CA PHE A 138 6.28 -14.07 -3.50
C PHE A 138 6.75 -13.86 -4.95
N ALA A 139 7.62 -12.90 -5.21
CA ALA A 139 8.16 -12.63 -6.53
C ALA A 139 8.88 -13.84 -7.15
N GLN A 140 9.46 -14.71 -6.32
CA GLN A 140 10.12 -15.93 -6.80
C GLN A 140 9.15 -16.90 -7.50
N VAL A 141 7.89 -16.89 -7.08
CA VAL A 141 6.83 -17.74 -7.67
C VAL A 141 5.98 -16.98 -8.67
N ALA A 142 5.61 -15.74 -8.34
CA ALA A 142 4.65 -14.94 -9.13
C ALA A 142 5.23 -14.37 -10.43
N GLY A 143 6.56 -14.23 -10.52
CA GLY A 143 7.20 -13.44 -11.57
C GLY A 143 7.19 -11.95 -11.30
N GLU A 144 7.78 -11.17 -12.21
CA GLU A 144 7.89 -9.73 -12.10
C GLU A 144 7.60 -9.05 -13.44
N PRO A 145 6.49 -8.33 -13.59
CA PRO A 145 5.42 -8.10 -12.60
C PRO A 145 4.62 -9.38 -12.31
N ALA A 146 4.07 -9.48 -11.09
CA ALA A 146 3.29 -10.65 -10.66
C ALA A 146 2.04 -10.87 -11.53
N TRP A 147 1.73 -12.15 -11.79
CA TRP A 147 0.57 -12.56 -12.59
C TRP A 147 -0.07 -13.85 -12.04
N GLY A 148 -1.40 -13.86 -11.82
CA GLY A 148 -2.12 -14.97 -11.21
C GLY A 148 -1.91 -16.34 -11.89
N PRO A 149 -2.11 -16.49 -13.21
CA PRO A 149 -1.82 -17.72 -13.92
C PRO A 149 -0.38 -18.21 -13.81
N MET A 150 0.60 -17.31 -13.76
CA MET A 150 2.02 -17.64 -13.59
C MET A 150 2.29 -18.28 -12.23
N ILE A 151 1.60 -17.83 -11.17
CA ILE A 151 1.70 -18.42 -9.83
C ILE A 151 1.29 -19.89 -9.88
N LEU A 152 0.14 -20.20 -10.49
CA LEU A 152 -0.36 -21.56 -10.61
C LEU A 152 0.57 -22.45 -11.47
N ALA A 153 1.02 -21.91 -12.60
CA ALA A 153 1.91 -22.62 -13.51
C ALA A 153 3.25 -22.97 -12.86
N ARG A 154 3.90 -22.01 -12.19
CA ARG A 154 5.18 -22.24 -11.50
C ARG A 154 5.02 -23.14 -10.29
N SER A 155 3.94 -22.99 -9.52
CA SER A 155 3.63 -23.88 -8.41
C SER A 155 3.49 -25.33 -8.90
N GLN A 156 2.76 -25.55 -9.99
CA GLN A 156 2.64 -26.87 -10.62
C GLN A 156 4.01 -27.42 -11.04
N ALA A 157 4.83 -26.60 -11.72
CA ALA A 157 6.13 -27.02 -12.21
C ALA A 157 7.12 -27.38 -11.09
N LEU A 158 7.10 -26.65 -9.98
CA LEU A 158 8.06 -26.81 -8.89
C LEU A 158 7.61 -27.83 -7.84
N ALA A 159 6.33 -27.87 -7.52
CA ALA A 159 5.78 -28.68 -6.43
C ALA A 159 4.86 -29.81 -6.90
N GLY A 160 4.54 -29.89 -8.20
CA GLY A 160 3.57 -30.85 -8.72
C GLY A 160 2.13 -30.58 -8.29
N SER A 161 1.88 -29.38 -7.72
CA SER A 161 0.57 -28.92 -7.29
C SER A 161 0.42 -27.43 -7.60
N PRO A 162 -0.64 -27.02 -8.33
CA PRO A 162 -0.80 -25.63 -8.73
C PRO A 162 -1.13 -24.71 -7.57
N ILE A 163 -1.57 -25.26 -6.44
CA ILE A 163 -2.04 -24.50 -5.27
C ILE A 163 -1.02 -24.41 -4.14
N GLU A 164 0.13 -25.09 -4.23
CA GLU A 164 1.13 -25.13 -3.16
C GLU A 164 1.68 -23.74 -2.81
N ALA A 165 1.78 -22.85 -3.80
CA ALA A 165 2.21 -21.47 -3.59
C ALA A 165 1.11 -20.54 -3.03
N LEU A 166 -0.13 -21.03 -2.89
CA LEU A 166 -1.26 -20.27 -2.39
C LEU A 166 -1.37 -20.37 -0.87
N ASP A 167 -0.42 -19.79 -0.13
CA ASP A 167 -0.53 -19.70 1.34
C ASP A 167 -1.56 -18.64 1.75
N CYS A 168 -2.84 -19.02 1.69
CA CYS A 168 -3.95 -18.15 2.03
C CYS A 168 -3.86 -17.60 3.48
N ALA A 169 -3.29 -18.35 4.42
CA ALA A 169 -3.19 -17.93 5.82
C ALA A 169 -2.15 -16.81 6.00
N GLU A 170 -0.97 -16.96 5.36
CA GLU A 170 0.06 -15.93 5.37
C GLU A 170 -0.44 -14.65 4.69
N TRP A 171 -1.13 -14.79 3.54
CA TRP A 171 -1.68 -13.65 2.82
C TRP A 171 -2.80 -12.92 3.57
N MET A 172 -3.71 -13.64 4.24
CA MET A 172 -4.73 -12.99 5.09
C MET A 172 -4.10 -12.19 6.23
N THR A 173 -3.08 -12.75 6.87
CA THR A 173 -2.33 -12.04 7.91
C THR A 173 -1.69 -10.78 7.35
N TRP A 174 -0.99 -10.90 6.22
CA TRP A 174 -0.34 -9.77 5.56
C TRP A 174 -1.33 -8.69 5.11
N MET A 175 -2.46 -9.05 4.53
CA MET A 175 -3.51 -8.11 4.11
C MET A 175 -4.06 -7.33 5.31
N THR A 176 -4.29 -8.01 6.43
CA THR A 176 -4.72 -7.40 7.67
C THR A 176 -3.67 -6.41 8.21
N ASP A 177 -2.39 -6.81 8.23
CA ASP A 177 -1.29 -5.96 8.68
C ASP A 177 -1.11 -4.73 7.79
N VAL A 178 -1.19 -4.88 6.47
CA VAL A 178 -1.15 -3.76 5.52
C VAL A 178 -2.32 -2.81 5.75
N ARG A 179 -3.52 -3.31 5.92
CA ARG A 179 -4.72 -2.51 6.21
C ARG A 179 -4.58 -1.72 7.51
N LEU A 180 -4.20 -2.38 8.60
CA LEU A 180 -3.99 -1.74 9.91
C LEU A 180 -2.83 -0.74 9.88
N GLY A 181 -1.71 -1.11 9.27
CA GLY A 181 -0.54 -0.24 9.12
C GLY A 181 -0.85 1.04 8.35
N GLN A 182 -1.61 0.94 7.26
CA GLN A 182 -1.98 2.12 6.47
C GLN A 182 -3.08 2.97 7.15
N GLN A 183 -3.96 2.37 7.94
CA GLN A 183 -4.88 3.13 8.78
C GLN A 183 -4.14 3.91 9.88
N ALA A 184 -3.11 3.32 10.48
CA ALA A 184 -2.28 3.97 11.48
C ALA A 184 -1.35 5.05 10.86
N SER A 185 -0.81 4.79 9.68
CA SER A 185 0.14 5.68 8.99
C SER A 185 -0.09 5.68 7.48
N PRO A 186 -0.93 6.59 6.96
CA PRO A 186 -1.28 6.64 5.53
C PRO A 186 -0.09 6.86 4.58
N VAL A 187 1.02 7.39 5.08
CA VAL A 187 2.25 7.56 4.30
C VAL A 187 2.84 6.21 3.86
N LEU A 188 2.55 5.14 4.62
CA LEU A 188 3.06 3.79 4.35
C LEU A 188 2.64 3.27 2.97
N ALA A 189 1.44 3.63 2.49
CA ALA A 189 0.96 3.27 1.16
C ALA A 189 1.90 3.75 0.03
N HIS A 190 2.58 4.87 0.27
CA HIS A 190 3.41 5.55 -0.72
C HIS A 190 4.90 5.16 -0.65
N PHE A 191 5.28 4.35 0.33
CA PHE A 191 6.62 3.75 0.32
C PHE A 191 6.72 2.73 -0.81
N ARG A 192 7.66 2.96 -1.70
CA ARG A 192 7.87 2.13 -2.87
C ARG A 192 8.79 0.96 -2.59
N SER A 193 8.52 -0.16 -3.24
CA SER A 193 9.41 -1.32 -3.22
C SER A 193 10.80 -0.95 -3.76
N PRO A 194 11.87 -1.60 -3.29
CA PRO A 194 13.21 -1.45 -3.85
C PRO A 194 13.27 -1.81 -5.35
N ASP A 195 12.47 -2.78 -5.77
CA ASP A 195 12.33 -3.14 -7.19
C ASP A 195 11.10 -2.46 -7.81
N PRO A 196 11.24 -1.72 -8.93
CA PRO A 196 10.12 -1.06 -9.59
C PRO A 196 9.11 -2.03 -10.20
N THR A 197 9.50 -3.28 -10.48
CA THR A 197 8.61 -4.32 -11.02
C THR A 197 7.76 -5.00 -9.94
N ARG A 198 8.16 -4.85 -8.67
CA ARG A 198 7.43 -5.37 -7.50
C ARG A 198 6.55 -4.29 -6.90
N HIS A 199 5.27 -4.33 -7.19
CA HIS A 199 4.34 -3.42 -6.52
C HIS A 199 3.32 -4.22 -5.71
N TRP A 200 3.24 -3.93 -4.42
CA TRP A 200 2.43 -4.69 -3.47
C TRP A 200 0.94 -4.80 -3.87
N THR A 201 0.36 -3.78 -4.52
CA THR A 201 -1.03 -3.85 -5.02
C THR A 201 -1.17 -4.83 -6.17
N VAL A 202 -0.17 -4.91 -7.06
CA VAL A 202 -0.15 -5.85 -8.19
C VAL A 202 0.06 -7.27 -7.68
N SER A 203 0.98 -7.48 -6.74
CA SER A 203 1.19 -8.79 -6.12
C SER A 203 -0.05 -9.28 -5.37
N MET A 204 -0.72 -8.39 -4.64
CA MET A 204 -1.97 -8.71 -3.95
C MET A 204 -3.07 -9.09 -4.96
N LEU A 205 -3.26 -8.29 -6.02
CA LEU A 205 -4.23 -8.61 -7.08
C LEU A 205 -3.92 -9.97 -7.72
N SER A 206 -2.65 -10.24 -8.03
CA SER A 206 -2.24 -11.49 -8.66
C SER A 206 -2.49 -12.70 -7.75
N MET A 207 -2.30 -12.56 -6.44
CA MET A 207 -2.63 -13.62 -5.49
C MET A 207 -4.15 -13.86 -5.41
N LEU A 208 -4.96 -12.80 -5.41
CA LEU A 208 -6.41 -12.91 -5.44
C LEU A 208 -6.89 -13.56 -6.74
N ASP A 209 -6.33 -13.15 -7.87
CA ASP A 209 -6.64 -13.73 -9.19
C ASP A 209 -6.25 -15.22 -9.24
N ALA A 210 -5.07 -15.61 -8.72
CA ALA A 210 -4.65 -17.01 -8.64
C ALA A 210 -5.59 -17.85 -7.77
N THR A 211 -5.94 -17.32 -6.58
CA THR A 211 -6.86 -18.00 -5.64
C THR A 211 -8.27 -18.14 -6.21
N ALA A 212 -8.79 -17.07 -6.84
CA ALA A 212 -10.09 -17.09 -7.49
C ALA A 212 -10.14 -18.07 -8.66
N LEU A 213 -9.09 -18.06 -9.51
CA LEU A 213 -8.99 -18.94 -10.67
C LEU A 213 -8.88 -20.42 -10.24
N ALA A 214 -8.00 -20.74 -9.28
CA ALA A 214 -7.87 -22.07 -8.73
C ALA A 214 -9.17 -22.57 -8.08
N SER A 215 -9.89 -21.68 -7.36
CA SER A 215 -11.20 -22.00 -6.76
C SER A 215 -12.26 -22.27 -7.83
N SER A 216 -12.29 -21.49 -8.89
CA SER A 216 -13.23 -21.65 -10.02
C SER A 216 -13.01 -22.94 -10.80
N MET A 217 -11.77 -23.42 -10.86
CA MET A 217 -11.40 -24.71 -11.47
C MET A 217 -11.56 -25.90 -10.50
N GLY A 218 -11.95 -25.65 -9.24
CA GLY A 218 -12.09 -26.72 -8.24
C GLY A 218 -10.76 -27.34 -7.78
N LEU A 219 -9.64 -26.65 -7.97
CA LEU A 219 -8.30 -27.18 -7.63
C LEU A 219 -7.97 -27.02 -6.14
N VAL A 220 -8.67 -26.14 -5.42
CA VAL A 220 -8.35 -25.81 -4.02
C VAL A 220 -8.92 -26.86 -3.06
N ALA A 221 -8.06 -27.49 -2.27
CA ALA A 221 -8.46 -28.49 -1.29
C ALA A 221 -9.18 -27.86 -0.07
N ASP A 222 -8.63 -26.75 0.47
CA ASP A 222 -9.28 -25.97 1.55
C ASP A 222 -10.06 -24.79 0.97
N ARG A 223 -11.26 -25.11 0.50
CA ARG A 223 -12.21 -24.13 -0.06
C ARG A 223 -12.51 -23.00 0.93
N ALA A 224 -12.61 -23.28 2.23
CA ALA A 224 -12.96 -22.30 3.23
C ALA A 224 -11.83 -21.26 3.41
N SER A 225 -10.57 -21.70 3.38
CA SER A 225 -9.41 -20.80 3.43
C SER A 225 -9.31 -19.91 2.20
N ALA A 226 -9.55 -20.46 1.00
CA ALA A 226 -9.56 -19.69 -0.24
C ALA A 226 -10.65 -18.62 -0.26
N ILE A 227 -11.88 -18.97 0.14
CA ILE A 227 -13.00 -18.02 0.24
C ILE A 227 -12.66 -16.86 1.20
N ARG A 228 -12.10 -17.19 2.39
CA ARG A 228 -11.68 -16.18 3.36
C ARG A 228 -10.55 -15.30 2.83
N CYS A 229 -9.59 -15.86 2.11
CA CYS A 229 -8.51 -15.10 1.49
C CYS A 229 -9.03 -14.07 0.47
N VAL A 230 -9.92 -14.48 -0.42
CA VAL A 230 -10.55 -13.58 -1.40
C VAL A 230 -11.38 -12.52 -0.70
N ALA A 231 -12.16 -12.89 0.32
CA ALA A 231 -12.98 -11.95 1.09
C ALA A 231 -12.14 -10.91 1.82
N GLU A 232 -11.06 -11.34 2.52
CA GLU A 232 -10.15 -10.42 3.22
C GLU A 232 -9.45 -9.47 2.23
N GLY A 233 -9.03 -9.97 1.06
CA GLY A 233 -8.44 -9.16 0.01
C GLY A 233 -9.41 -8.11 -0.53
N THR A 234 -10.64 -8.50 -0.82
CA THR A 234 -11.71 -7.60 -1.26
C THR A 234 -11.94 -6.48 -0.25
N ILE A 235 -12.08 -6.82 1.02
CA ILE A 235 -12.27 -5.86 2.11
C ILE A 235 -11.07 -4.93 2.25
N THR A 236 -9.87 -5.49 2.21
CA THR A 236 -8.63 -4.72 2.34
C THR A 236 -8.52 -3.68 1.22
N LEU A 237 -8.73 -4.07 -0.04
CA LEU A 237 -8.72 -3.14 -1.18
C LEU A 237 -9.78 -2.04 -1.04
N ALA A 238 -11.02 -2.41 -0.67
CA ALA A 238 -12.10 -1.45 -0.47
C ALA A 238 -11.80 -0.43 0.65
N VAL A 239 -11.22 -0.88 1.78
CA VAL A 239 -10.85 -0.01 2.90
C VAL A 239 -9.72 0.94 2.52
N LEU A 240 -8.70 0.42 1.84
CA LEU A 240 -7.53 1.20 1.44
C LEU A 240 -7.88 2.28 0.40
N ARG A 241 -8.75 1.95 -0.56
CA ARG A 241 -9.26 2.92 -1.55
C ARG A 241 -10.11 4.02 -0.92
N ARG A 242 -11.06 3.65 -0.08
CA ARG A 242 -12.04 4.60 0.49
C ARG A 242 -11.51 5.43 1.66
N ARG A 243 -10.26 5.27 2.06
CA ARG A 243 -9.52 6.07 3.07
C ARG A 243 -10.42 6.58 4.21
N GLY A 244 -10.84 5.67 5.09
CA GLY A 244 -11.54 6.03 6.34
C GLY A 244 -13.06 6.20 6.23
N ALA A 245 -13.70 5.79 5.15
CA ALA A 245 -15.11 5.48 5.21
C ALA A 245 -15.29 4.24 6.10
N ALA A 246 -16.17 4.30 7.09
CA ALA A 246 -16.56 3.13 7.84
C ALA A 246 -17.24 2.16 6.86
N ILE A 247 -16.47 1.21 6.37
CA ILE A 247 -17.02 0.10 5.59
C ILE A 247 -17.47 -0.89 6.66
N GLU A 248 -18.77 -0.98 6.91
CA GLU A 248 -19.39 -2.11 7.60
C GLU A 248 -19.32 -3.36 6.71
N THR A 249 -18.12 -3.71 6.26
CA THR A 249 -17.91 -4.97 5.57
C THR A 249 -17.63 -6.02 6.63
N THR A 250 -18.66 -6.65 7.04
CA THR A 250 -18.57 -7.85 7.88
C THR A 250 -17.98 -8.93 6.97
N ASN A 251 -16.80 -9.48 7.30
CA ASN A 251 -16.11 -10.52 6.51
C ASN A 251 -17.08 -11.59 6.02
N TRP A 252 -18.02 -12.03 6.84
CA TRP A 252 -18.95 -13.08 6.50
C TRP A 252 -19.89 -12.75 5.33
N ARG A 253 -20.22 -11.48 5.09
CA ARG A 253 -21.06 -11.11 3.91
C ARG A 253 -20.27 -11.30 2.62
N THR A 254 -19.00 -10.88 2.60
CA THR A 254 -18.13 -11.07 1.44
C THR A 254 -17.80 -12.54 1.24
N GLU A 255 -17.52 -13.29 2.31
CA GLU A 255 -17.36 -14.75 2.28
C GLU A 255 -18.59 -15.42 1.69
N ARG A 256 -19.79 -15.01 2.11
CA ARG A 256 -21.05 -15.54 1.59
C ARG A 256 -21.23 -15.25 0.10
N MET A 257 -20.90 -14.02 -0.34
CA MET A 257 -20.96 -13.66 -1.76
C MET A 257 -20.05 -14.55 -2.61
N VAL A 258 -18.81 -14.74 -2.18
CA VAL A 258 -17.86 -15.63 -2.87
C VAL A 258 -18.38 -17.07 -2.90
N LEU A 259 -18.92 -17.56 -1.78
CA LEU A 259 -19.53 -18.89 -1.70
C LEU A 259 -20.69 -19.05 -2.66
N ASP A 260 -21.63 -18.08 -2.66
CA ASP A 260 -22.84 -18.12 -3.50
C ASP A 260 -22.48 -18.10 -5.01
N ILE A 261 -21.39 -17.40 -5.39
CA ILE A 261 -20.85 -17.42 -6.77
C ILE A 261 -20.28 -18.80 -7.09
N LEU A 262 -19.45 -19.38 -6.20
CA LEU A 262 -18.84 -20.69 -6.40
C LEU A 262 -19.88 -21.83 -6.46
N ASP A 263 -20.99 -21.70 -5.73
CA ASP A 263 -22.08 -22.68 -5.72
C ASP A 263 -23.10 -22.46 -6.85
N GLY A 264 -22.91 -21.43 -7.69
CA GLY A 264 -23.80 -21.10 -8.78
C GLY A 264 -25.18 -20.56 -8.32
N SER A 265 -25.31 -20.21 -7.04
CA SER A 265 -26.56 -19.66 -6.46
C SER A 265 -26.71 -18.15 -6.67
N ALA A 266 -25.61 -17.44 -6.93
CA ALA A 266 -25.61 -16.06 -7.35
C ALA A 266 -25.81 -15.97 -8.88
N GLY A 267 -26.72 -15.09 -9.35
CA GLY A 267 -26.81 -14.77 -10.76
C GLY A 267 -25.48 -14.14 -11.23
N ILE A 268 -24.80 -14.81 -12.16
CA ILE A 268 -23.58 -14.28 -12.77
C ILE A 268 -24.01 -13.28 -13.83
N ASP A 269 -23.70 -11.98 -13.62
CA ASP A 269 -23.81 -10.95 -14.65
C ASP A 269 -22.48 -10.86 -15.41
N PRO A 270 -22.42 -11.42 -16.64
CA PRO A 270 -21.16 -11.45 -17.40
C PRO A 270 -20.75 -10.07 -17.94
N GLU A 271 -21.71 -9.10 -18.04
CA GLU A 271 -21.45 -7.78 -18.62
C GLU A 271 -21.00 -6.73 -17.59
N GLY A 272 -21.27 -6.94 -16.30
CA GLY A 272 -20.96 -5.99 -15.23
C GLY A 272 -19.50 -5.99 -14.74
N ALA A 273 -18.72 -7.02 -15.05
CA ALA A 273 -17.34 -7.12 -14.64
C ALA A 273 -16.40 -6.54 -15.69
N ARG A 274 -15.34 -5.81 -15.29
CA ARG A 274 -14.21 -5.51 -16.18
C ARG A 274 -13.62 -6.83 -16.65
N SER A 275 -14.11 -7.32 -17.80
CA SER A 275 -13.68 -8.59 -18.38
C SER A 275 -12.20 -8.52 -18.79
N ILE A 276 -11.50 -9.61 -18.56
CA ILE A 276 -10.17 -9.81 -19.16
C ILE A 276 -10.38 -9.93 -20.67
N ASP A 277 -9.57 -9.22 -21.44
CA ASP A 277 -9.55 -9.33 -22.90
C ASP A 277 -9.33 -10.81 -23.33
N ASP A 278 -9.95 -11.20 -24.43
CA ASP A 278 -9.85 -12.57 -24.95
C ASP A 278 -8.41 -12.94 -25.29
N ALA A 279 -7.58 -11.98 -25.73
CA ALA A 279 -6.16 -12.21 -25.99
C ALA A 279 -5.39 -12.52 -24.70
N ASP A 280 -5.61 -11.72 -23.65
CA ASP A 280 -4.99 -11.92 -22.33
C ASP A 280 -5.49 -13.21 -21.66
N TRP A 281 -6.77 -13.56 -21.86
CA TRP A 281 -7.32 -14.81 -21.36
C TRP A 281 -6.70 -16.02 -22.07
N ASN A 282 -6.60 -16.00 -23.40
CA ASN A 282 -5.98 -17.08 -24.18
C ASN A 282 -4.52 -17.29 -23.80
N MET A 283 -3.77 -16.22 -23.55
CA MET A 283 -2.39 -16.32 -23.05
C MET A 283 -2.32 -17.07 -21.71
N ALA A 284 -3.26 -16.82 -20.80
CA ALA A 284 -3.35 -17.55 -19.54
C ALA A 284 -3.70 -19.03 -19.75
N VAL A 285 -4.66 -19.33 -20.65
CA VAL A 285 -5.05 -20.69 -20.98
C VAL A 285 -3.86 -21.47 -21.55
N GLU A 286 -3.13 -20.90 -22.49
CA GLU A 286 -1.93 -21.52 -23.08
C GLU A 286 -0.86 -21.80 -22.03
N LEU A 287 -0.59 -20.84 -21.14
CA LEU A 287 0.36 -21.01 -20.05
C LEU A 287 -0.05 -22.15 -19.10
N LEU A 288 -1.29 -22.15 -18.64
CA LEU A 288 -1.79 -23.16 -17.70
C LEU A 288 -1.79 -24.58 -18.33
N GLN A 289 -2.07 -24.67 -19.62
CA GLN A 289 -1.95 -25.93 -20.36
C GLN A 289 -0.48 -26.39 -20.52
N GLN A 290 0.42 -25.47 -20.85
CA GLN A 290 1.85 -25.76 -21.01
C GLN A 290 2.46 -26.37 -19.75
N PHE A 291 1.96 -25.99 -18.57
CA PHE A 291 2.42 -26.48 -17.27
C PHE A 291 1.52 -27.58 -16.67
N ASP A 292 0.61 -28.14 -17.44
CA ASP A 292 -0.30 -29.21 -17.00
C ASP A 292 -1.12 -28.89 -15.74
N VAL A 293 -1.50 -27.61 -15.58
CA VAL A 293 -2.31 -27.16 -14.43
C VAL A 293 -3.75 -27.69 -14.54
N ALA A 294 -4.37 -27.54 -15.71
CA ALA A 294 -5.71 -28.02 -16.00
C ALA A 294 -5.93 -28.18 -17.52
N LYS A 295 -6.94 -28.92 -17.91
CA LYS A 295 -7.34 -29.03 -19.33
C LYS A 295 -7.99 -27.72 -19.80
N ARG A 296 -7.87 -27.43 -21.10
CA ARG A 296 -8.47 -26.24 -21.71
C ARG A 296 -9.97 -26.13 -21.43
N SER A 297 -10.70 -27.23 -21.53
CA SER A 297 -12.15 -27.29 -21.25
C SER A 297 -12.48 -26.81 -19.84
N ASP A 298 -11.65 -27.19 -18.87
CA ASP A 298 -11.87 -26.87 -17.45
C ASP A 298 -11.56 -25.40 -17.18
N ILE A 299 -10.50 -24.86 -17.81
CA ILE A 299 -10.12 -23.44 -17.71
C ILE A 299 -11.20 -22.56 -18.34
N GLU A 300 -11.68 -22.92 -19.54
CA GLU A 300 -12.73 -22.16 -20.23
C GLU A 300 -14.07 -22.19 -19.47
N SER A 301 -14.42 -23.34 -18.89
CA SER A 301 -15.63 -23.47 -18.07
C SER A 301 -15.58 -22.66 -16.76
N ALA A 302 -14.37 -22.44 -16.23
CA ALA A 302 -14.13 -21.65 -15.02
C ALA A 302 -14.23 -20.13 -15.26
N ARG A 303 -14.08 -19.65 -16.50
CA ARG A 303 -14.03 -18.21 -16.83
C ARG A 303 -15.20 -17.41 -16.28
N PRO A 304 -16.47 -17.81 -16.42
CA PRO A 304 -17.59 -17.02 -15.88
C PRO A 304 -17.56 -16.88 -14.36
N VAL A 305 -17.27 -17.97 -13.65
CA VAL A 305 -17.17 -18.01 -12.19
C VAL A 305 -16.00 -17.14 -11.70
N PHE A 306 -14.83 -17.31 -12.33
CA PHE A 306 -13.65 -16.49 -12.06
C PHE A 306 -13.94 -15.00 -12.26
N SER A 307 -14.57 -14.62 -13.39
CA SER A 307 -14.91 -13.23 -13.69
C SER A 307 -15.89 -12.65 -12.66
N ALA A 308 -16.86 -13.41 -12.20
CA ALA A 308 -17.81 -13.01 -11.17
C ALA A 308 -17.11 -12.78 -9.81
N ILE A 309 -16.21 -13.68 -9.39
CA ILE A 309 -15.43 -13.48 -8.17
C ILE A 309 -14.52 -12.26 -8.31
N ARG A 310 -13.84 -12.12 -9.44
CA ARG A 310 -12.93 -11.01 -9.73
C ARG A 310 -13.62 -9.66 -9.69
N SER A 311 -14.88 -9.58 -10.11
CA SER A 311 -15.67 -8.34 -10.08
C SER A 311 -15.81 -7.74 -8.68
N LEU A 312 -15.66 -8.54 -7.61
CA LEU A 312 -15.77 -8.08 -6.24
C LEU A 312 -14.62 -7.15 -5.82
N TYR A 313 -13.44 -7.27 -6.44
CA TYR A 313 -12.23 -6.57 -6.00
C TYR A 313 -11.48 -5.82 -7.10
N ILE A 314 -11.74 -6.09 -8.38
CA ILE A 314 -10.90 -5.57 -9.47
C ILE A 314 -10.95 -4.04 -9.58
N ASP A 315 -12.10 -3.42 -9.42
CA ASP A 315 -12.23 -1.96 -9.52
C ASP A 315 -11.46 -1.25 -8.42
N ASP A 316 -11.59 -1.72 -7.18
CA ASP A 316 -10.86 -1.17 -6.04
C ASP A 316 -9.34 -1.38 -6.20
N ALA A 317 -8.92 -2.54 -6.72
CA ALA A 317 -7.51 -2.85 -6.98
C ALA A 317 -6.92 -1.94 -8.06
N MET A 318 -7.63 -1.76 -9.19
CA MET A 318 -7.16 -0.95 -10.31
C MET A 318 -7.11 0.54 -9.97
N GLU A 319 -8.11 1.07 -9.26
CA GLU A 319 -8.10 2.45 -8.80
C GLU A 319 -6.97 2.71 -7.81
N LEU A 320 -6.74 1.78 -6.86
CA LEU A 320 -5.64 1.88 -5.91
C LEU A 320 -4.27 1.79 -6.60
N ALA A 321 -4.10 0.87 -7.55
CA ALA A 321 -2.89 0.74 -8.34
C ALA A 321 -2.61 2.01 -9.17
N ALA A 322 -3.63 2.60 -9.78
CA ALA A 322 -3.51 3.84 -10.52
C ALA A 322 -3.15 5.03 -9.61
N GLU A 323 -3.77 5.13 -8.43
CA GLU A 323 -3.48 6.17 -7.44
C GLU A 323 -2.03 6.10 -6.96
N LEU A 324 -1.53 4.90 -6.72
CA LEU A 324 -0.17 4.64 -6.28
C LEU A 324 0.86 4.62 -7.42
N HIS A 325 0.45 4.86 -8.67
CA HIS A 325 1.32 4.75 -9.85
C HIS A 325 2.06 3.39 -9.89
N ALA A 326 1.32 2.30 -9.68
CA ALA A 326 1.86 0.95 -9.78
C ALA A 326 2.26 0.61 -11.22
N ILE A 327 3.22 -0.29 -11.39
CA ILE A 327 3.57 -0.83 -12.69
C ILE A 327 2.39 -1.59 -13.28
N LYS A 328 2.29 -1.59 -14.62
CA LYS A 328 1.32 -2.39 -15.35
C LYS A 328 1.78 -3.85 -15.37
N GLY A 329 1.03 -4.74 -14.75
CA GLY A 329 1.19 -6.18 -14.89
C GLY A 329 0.09 -6.77 -15.78
N PRO A 330 0.25 -8.00 -16.25
CA PRO A 330 -0.84 -8.70 -16.93
C PRO A 330 -2.07 -8.72 -16.03
N TRP A 331 -3.23 -8.39 -16.59
CA TRP A 331 -4.52 -8.28 -15.88
C TRP A 331 -4.65 -7.16 -14.83
N SER A 332 -3.61 -6.35 -14.59
CA SER A 332 -3.60 -5.35 -13.50
C SER A 332 -3.86 -3.91 -13.92
N GLY A 333 -4.04 -3.63 -15.21
CA GLY A 333 -4.53 -2.34 -15.72
C GLY A 333 -3.85 -1.06 -15.20
N GLY A 334 -2.57 -1.06 -14.91
CA GLY A 334 -1.83 0.11 -14.44
C GLY A 334 -1.54 1.17 -15.52
N HIS A 335 -0.78 2.23 -15.18
CA HIS A 335 -0.38 3.27 -16.14
C HIS A 335 0.39 2.69 -17.32
N SER A 336 0.03 3.12 -18.54
CA SER A 336 0.69 2.75 -19.78
C SER A 336 2.06 3.47 -19.92
N GLY A 337 3.04 3.01 -19.19
CA GLY A 337 4.42 3.21 -19.56
C GLY A 337 4.85 1.95 -20.30
N SER A 338 5.10 2.03 -21.60
CA SER A 338 5.64 0.92 -22.37
C SER A 338 6.89 0.38 -21.68
N VAL A 339 6.76 -0.73 -21.00
CA VAL A 339 7.90 -1.60 -20.74
C VAL A 339 8.14 -2.26 -22.08
N ASP A 340 9.16 -1.81 -22.82
CA ASP A 340 9.60 -2.52 -24.00
C ASP A 340 9.83 -3.97 -23.61
N ALA A 341 9.11 -4.87 -24.29
CA ALA A 341 9.23 -6.32 -24.12
C ALA A 341 10.64 -6.85 -24.41
N THR A 342 11.52 -6.01 -24.95
CA THR A 342 12.93 -6.30 -25.25
C THR A 342 13.84 -6.39 -24.03
N SER A 343 13.37 -6.08 -22.81
CA SER A 343 14.19 -6.19 -21.58
C SER A 343 14.03 -7.53 -20.85
N LEU A 344 13.23 -8.46 -21.37
CA LEU A 344 13.08 -9.82 -20.81
C LEU A 344 14.12 -10.80 -21.37
N ASP A 345 14.82 -10.46 -22.45
CA ASP A 345 15.83 -11.33 -23.10
C ASP A 345 17.25 -11.16 -22.53
N ASP A 346 17.51 -10.16 -21.67
CA ASP A 346 18.87 -9.90 -21.13
C ASP A 346 19.16 -10.54 -19.76
N CYS A 347 18.33 -11.48 -19.31
CA CYS A 347 18.60 -12.31 -18.13
C CYS A 347 18.70 -13.79 -18.54
N GLY A 348 19.69 -14.09 -19.41
CA GLY A 348 20.17 -15.45 -19.69
C GLY A 348 21.36 -15.79 -18.80
#